data_ca751b40fef3e095d481a475ed3ef039
#
_entry.id   ca751b40fef3e095d481a475ed3ef039
#
_cell.length_a   1.000
_cell.length_b   1.000
_cell.length_c   1.000
_cell.angle_alpha   90.00
_cell.angle_beta   90.00
_cell.angle_gamma   90.00
#
_symmetry.space_group_name_H-M   'P 1'
#
loop_
_entity.id
_entity.type
_entity.pdbx_description
1 polymer ?
#
loop_
_entity_poly.entity_id
_entity_poly.type
_entity_poly.pdbx_seq_one_letter_code
_entity_poly.pdbx_strand_id
1 'polypeptide(L)'
;MPRSRTTRPPVDFVTIAALAAGLPNVERGTSRGAPALKVNGKMFACVPTHTSAEPDSLGVRLDFADRDGLIANDPKTFYLKDHYVDYPVVLVRLKHIHPDALRDLLRMAHHFVSTKPRRRAR
;
A
#
# COMPACT_ATOMS: atom_id res chain seq x y z
N MET A 1 3.62 17.15 27.90
CA MET A 1 3.80 17.14 27.19
C MET A 1 3.88 16.78 26.46
N PRO A 2 3.93 16.83 26.38
CA PRO A 2 4.10 16.72 25.50
C PRO A 2 4.02 16.24 24.65
N ARG A 3 4.05 16.19 24.50
CA ARG A 3 4.09 15.93 23.62
C ARG A 3 4.44 15.72 22.69
N SER A 4 4.50 15.55 22.63
CA SER A 4 4.94 15.50 21.73
C SER A 4 4.85 15.32 20.86
N ARG A 5 4.93 15.46 20.55
CA ARG A 5 4.94 15.34 19.53
C ARG A 5 5.31 14.99 18.72
N THR A 6 5.03 15.00 18.98
CA THR A 6 5.76 14.88 18.03
C THR A 6 5.66 13.83 17.09
N THR A 7 6.41 13.06 16.80
CA THR A 7 6.38 12.08 15.78
C THR A 7 5.48 10.99 16.18
N ARG A 8 4.50 10.68 15.36
CA ARG A 8 3.71 9.50 15.54
C ARG A 8 4.55 8.27 15.28
N PRO A 9 4.32 7.18 15.98
CA PRO A 9 4.93 5.90 15.58
C PRO A 9 4.45 5.52 14.19
N PRO A 10 5.24 4.78 13.43
CA PRO A 10 4.78 4.26 12.14
C PRO A 10 3.53 3.42 12.31
N VAL A 11 2.67 3.44 11.32
CA VAL A 11 1.46 2.62 11.31
C VAL A 11 1.89 1.16 11.14
N ASP A 12 1.43 0.29 12.03
CA ASP A 12 1.78 -1.12 11.92
C ASP A 12 0.76 -1.87 11.06
N PHE A 13 1.06 -3.11 10.74
CA PHE A 13 0.21 -3.89 9.85
C PHE A 13 -1.16 -4.19 10.47
N VAL A 14 -1.25 -4.32 11.77
CA VAL A 14 -2.52 -4.52 12.45
C VAL A 14 -3.44 -3.33 12.18
N THR A 15 -2.89 -2.11 12.29
CA THR A 15 -3.64 -0.90 12.00
C THR A 15 -4.02 -0.82 10.54
N ILE A 16 -3.10 -1.19 9.65
CA ILE A 16 -3.38 -1.19 8.21
C ILE A 16 -4.54 -2.14 7.90
N ALA A 17 -4.51 -3.33 8.46
CA ALA A 17 -5.60 -4.29 8.25
C ALA A 17 -6.93 -3.76 8.79
N ALA A 18 -6.90 -3.06 9.93
CA ALA A 18 -8.11 -2.48 10.49
C ALA A 18 -8.68 -1.38 9.60
N LEU A 19 -7.83 -0.58 8.98
CA LEU A 19 -8.28 0.46 8.06
C LEU A 19 -8.96 -0.14 6.82
N ALA A 20 -8.52 -1.32 6.41
CA ALA A 20 -9.07 -2.00 5.24
C ALA A 20 -10.28 -2.88 5.58
N ALA A 21 -10.59 -3.07 6.85
CA ALA A 21 -11.59 -4.05 7.26
C ALA A 21 -12.99 -3.77 6.75
N GLY A 22 -13.30 -2.51 6.42
CA GLY A 22 -14.61 -2.16 5.88
C GLY A 22 -14.76 -2.42 4.39
N LEU A 23 -13.70 -2.81 3.71
CA LEU A 23 -13.76 -3.11 2.28
C LEU A 23 -14.23 -4.53 2.06
N PRO A 24 -14.99 -4.79 0.97
CA PRO A 24 -15.55 -6.14 0.78
C PRO A 24 -14.49 -7.18 0.43
N ASN A 25 -14.68 -8.36 0.98
CA ASN A 25 -13.89 -9.56 0.64
C ASN A 25 -12.39 -9.44 0.93
N VAL A 26 -12.03 -8.63 1.91
CA VAL A 26 -10.61 -8.49 2.29
C VAL A 26 -10.20 -9.65 3.17
N GLU A 27 -9.06 -10.24 2.86
CA GLU A 27 -8.47 -11.31 3.65
C GLU A 27 -7.05 -10.92 4.02
N ARG A 28 -6.66 -11.26 5.23
CA ARG A 28 -5.26 -11.14 5.62
C ARG A 28 -4.53 -12.41 5.21
N GLY A 29 -3.32 -12.24 4.72
CA GLY A 29 -2.52 -13.38 4.30
C GLY A 29 -1.07 -12.98 4.22
N THR A 30 -0.35 -13.65 3.35
CA THR A 30 1.07 -13.35 3.15
C THR A 30 1.37 -13.23 1.67
N SER A 31 2.43 -12.49 1.38
CA SER A 31 3.01 -12.42 0.05
C SER A 31 4.51 -12.54 0.25
N ARG A 32 5.09 -13.61 -0.31
CA ARG A 32 6.53 -13.91 -0.15
C ARG A 32 6.94 -13.98 1.31
N GLY A 33 6.05 -14.52 2.16
CA GLY A 33 6.33 -14.69 3.57
C GLY A 33 6.10 -13.44 4.42
N ALA A 34 5.71 -12.33 3.84
CA ALA A 34 5.43 -11.09 4.59
C ALA A 34 3.93 -10.82 4.65
N PRO A 35 3.47 -10.08 5.66
CA PRO A 35 2.04 -9.79 5.78
C PRO A 35 1.48 -9.09 4.54
N ALA A 36 0.28 -9.48 4.15
CA ALA A 36 -0.39 -8.93 2.97
C ALA A 36 -1.89 -8.87 3.16
N LEU A 37 -2.53 -7.96 2.43
CA LEU A 37 -3.98 -7.88 2.32
C LEU A 37 -4.37 -8.29 0.91
N LYS A 38 -5.39 -9.14 0.82
CA LYS A 38 -5.83 -9.68 -0.46
C LYS A 38 -7.34 -9.48 -0.62
N VAL A 39 -7.75 -9.38 -1.86
CA VAL A 39 -9.16 -9.38 -2.23
C VAL A 39 -9.33 -10.40 -3.34
N ASN A 40 -10.23 -11.35 -3.13
CA ASN A 40 -10.48 -12.44 -4.09
C ASN A 40 -9.18 -13.16 -4.47
N GLY A 41 -8.31 -13.38 -3.49
CA GLY A 41 -7.05 -14.08 -3.69
C GLY A 41 -5.92 -13.26 -4.28
N LYS A 42 -6.18 -11.98 -4.59
CA LYS A 42 -5.16 -11.11 -5.19
C LYS A 42 -4.68 -10.09 -4.18
N MET A 43 -3.37 -9.96 -4.04
CA MET A 43 -2.78 -9.02 -3.11
C MET A 43 -2.98 -7.59 -3.61
N PHE A 44 -3.42 -6.70 -2.73
CA PHE A 44 -3.51 -5.28 -3.06
C PHE A 44 -2.61 -4.41 -2.17
N ALA A 45 -2.16 -4.93 -1.04
CA ALA A 45 -1.18 -4.24 -0.19
C ALA A 45 -0.34 -5.28 0.52
N CYS A 46 0.94 -5.02 0.71
CA CYS A 46 1.82 -5.94 1.41
C CYS A 46 3.02 -5.23 2.00
N VAL A 47 3.61 -5.86 2.99
CA VAL A 47 4.91 -5.42 3.49
C VAL A 47 5.94 -5.84 2.44
N PRO A 48 6.72 -4.90 1.89
CA PRO A 48 7.67 -5.25 0.84
C PRO A 48 8.81 -6.09 1.39
N THR A 49 9.26 -7.07 0.59
CA THR A 49 10.31 -7.98 1.00
C THR A 49 11.64 -7.72 0.31
N HIS A 50 11.64 -6.92 -0.75
CA HIS A 50 12.88 -6.63 -1.45
C HIS A 50 13.74 -5.68 -0.63
N THR A 51 15.06 -5.93 -0.64
CA THR A 51 15.97 -5.17 0.21
C THR A 51 16.07 -3.69 -0.15
N SER A 52 15.66 -3.30 -1.37
CA SER A 52 15.69 -1.91 -1.76
C SER A 52 14.59 -1.07 -1.10
N ALA A 53 13.53 -1.71 -0.60
CA ALA A 53 12.47 -0.97 0.08
C ALA A 53 12.96 -0.48 1.43
N GLU A 54 12.60 0.76 1.77
CA GLU A 54 12.98 1.33 3.06
C GLU A 54 12.20 0.64 4.19
N PRO A 55 12.74 0.65 5.41
CA PRO A 55 11.99 0.15 6.56
C PRO A 55 10.70 0.94 6.74
N ASP A 56 9.71 0.32 7.35
CA ASP A 56 8.41 0.94 7.63
C ASP A 56 7.72 1.44 6.36
N SER A 57 7.83 0.63 5.31
CA SER A 57 7.13 0.89 4.04
C SER A 57 6.01 -0.10 3.83
N LEU A 58 5.04 0.30 3.00
CA LEU A 58 3.99 -0.58 2.53
C LEU A 58 3.98 -0.54 1.01
N GLY A 59 3.86 -1.69 0.38
CA GLY A 59 3.68 -1.76 -1.07
C GLY A 59 2.18 -1.81 -1.36
N VAL A 60 1.71 -0.94 -2.24
CA VAL A 60 0.28 -0.82 -2.56
C VAL A 60 0.10 -0.85 -4.07
N ARG A 61 -0.81 -1.69 -4.54
CA ARG A 61 -1.03 -1.83 -5.98
C ARG A 61 -1.96 -0.74 -6.49
N LEU A 62 -1.48 -0.03 -7.51
CA LEU A 62 -2.26 1.02 -8.20
C LEU A 62 -1.86 0.99 -9.66
N ASP A 63 -2.71 1.54 -10.52
CA ASP A 63 -2.27 1.65 -11.90
C ASP A 63 -1.10 2.64 -12.00
N PHE A 64 -0.41 2.58 -13.12
CA PHE A 64 0.82 3.36 -13.29
C PHE A 64 0.57 4.86 -13.22
N ALA A 65 -0.54 5.34 -13.78
CA ALA A 65 -0.83 6.77 -13.78
C ALA A 65 -1.12 7.28 -12.37
N ASP A 66 -1.90 6.54 -11.58
CA ASP A 66 -2.19 6.94 -10.21
C ASP A 66 -0.92 6.89 -9.36
N ARG A 67 -0.12 5.86 -9.55
CA ARG A 67 1.15 5.72 -8.86
C ARG A 67 2.04 6.93 -9.11
N ASP A 68 2.21 7.28 -10.38
CA ASP A 68 3.11 8.35 -10.74
C ASP A 68 2.60 9.70 -10.27
N GLY A 69 1.29 9.89 -10.26
CA GLY A 69 0.67 11.11 -9.75
C GLY A 69 0.90 11.30 -8.25
N LEU A 70 0.78 10.22 -7.48
CA LEU A 70 1.03 10.30 -6.04
C LEU A 70 2.49 10.67 -5.76
N ILE A 71 3.42 10.08 -6.48
CA ILE A 71 4.83 10.37 -6.28
C ILE A 71 5.12 11.82 -6.65
N ALA A 72 4.55 12.32 -7.75
CA ALA A 72 4.77 13.68 -8.17
C ALA A 72 4.23 14.69 -7.16
N ASN A 73 3.07 14.38 -6.56
CA ASN A 73 2.44 15.29 -5.61
C ASN A 73 3.03 15.23 -4.20
N ASP A 74 3.52 14.08 -3.79
CA ASP A 74 4.03 13.92 -2.43
C ASP A 74 5.19 12.93 -2.39
N PRO A 75 6.35 13.34 -2.88
CA PRO A 75 7.51 12.44 -2.93
C PRO A 75 8.10 12.10 -1.56
N LYS A 76 7.69 12.79 -0.52
CA LYS A 76 8.13 12.43 0.84
C LYS A 76 7.42 11.19 1.34
N THR A 77 6.17 11.00 0.92
CA THR A 77 5.35 9.88 1.36
C THR A 77 5.44 8.71 0.40
N PHE A 78 5.41 8.99 -0.90
CA PHE A 78 5.35 7.96 -1.93
C PHE A 78 6.64 7.91 -2.73
N TYR A 79 7.13 6.70 -2.97
CA TYR A 79 8.41 6.56 -3.68
C TYR A 79 8.48 5.25 -4.44
N LEU A 80 9.50 5.11 -5.26
CA LEU A 80 9.81 3.88 -5.96
C LEU A 80 11.30 3.59 -5.85
N LYS A 81 11.63 2.33 -6.01
CA LYS A 81 13.00 1.88 -6.23
C LYS A 81 13.02 1.09 -7.53
N ASP A 82 14.19 0.92 -8.13
CA ASP A 82 14.31 0.29 -9.44
C ASP A 82 13.60 -1.05 -9.54
N HIS A 83 13.66 -1.83 -8.48
CA HIS A 83 13.01 -3.15 -8.46
C HIS A 83 11.52 -3.06 -8.75
N TYR A 84 10.87 -1.96 -8.38
CA TYR A 84 9.42 -1.82 -8.44
C TYR A 84 8.92 -1.04 -9.64
N VAL A 85 9.82 -0.44 -10.42
CA VAL A 85 9.42 0.50 -11.49
C VAL A 85 8.50 -0.14 -12.52
N ASP A 86 8.75 -1.41 -12.86
CA ASP A 86 7.98 -2.09 -13.90
C ASP A 86 6.67 -2.69 -13.41
N TYR A 87 6.34 -2.51 -12.13
CA TYR A 87 5.14 -3.08 -11.55
C TYR A 87 4.15 -1.99 -11.15
N PRO A 88 2.85 -2.28 -11.22
CA PRO A 88 1.82 -1.31 -10.79
C PRO A 88 1.73 -1.28 -9.26
N VAL A 89 2.77 -0.76 -8.64
CA VAL A 89 2.94 -0.72 -7.20
C VAL A 89 3.61 0.59 -6.82
N VAL A 90 3.17 1.19 -5.72
CA VAL A 90 3.84 2.33 -5.12
C VAL A 90 4.32 1.91 -3.73
N LEU A 91 5.46 2.45 -3.31
CA LEU A 91 5.95 2.26 -1.96
C LEU A 91 5.55 3.48 -1.12
N VAL A 92 5.08 3.23 0.10
CA VAL A 92 4.56 4.27 0.98
C VAL A 92 5.39 4.30 2.25
N ARG A 93 5.89 5.48 2.61
CA ARG A 93 6.58 5.64 3.89
C ARG A 93 5.53 5.81 4.98
N LEU A 94 5.36 4.80 5.80
CA LEU A 94 4.30 4.79 6.80
C LEU A 94 4.47 5.86 7.87
N LYS A 95 5.68 6.37 8.04
CA LYS A 95 5.93 7.45 8.98
C LYS A 95 5.38 8.80 8.49
N HIS A 96 5.11 8.91 7.21
CA HIS A 96 4.71 10.18 6.62
C HIS A 96 3.25 10.24 6.19
N ILE A 97 2.53 9.12 6.22
CA ILE A 97 1.16 9.12 5.73
C ILE A 97 0.16 9.21 6.89
N HIS A 98 -0.83 10.08 6.73
CA HIS A 98 -1.91 10.19 7.70
C HIS A 98 -2.84 8.98 7.57
N PRO A 99 -3.40 8.46 8.66
CA PRO A 99 -4.29 7.29 8.59
C PRO A 99 -5.47 7.46 7.64
N ASP A 100 -6.04 8.65 7.54
CA ASP A 100 -7.16 8.89 6.61
C ASP A 100 -6.70 8.77 5.17
N ALA A 101 -5.53 9.29 4.85
CA ALA A 101 -4.97 9.16 3.51
C ALA A 101 -4.62 7.71 3.21
N LEU A 102 -4.13 6.99 4.19
CA LEU A 102 -3.84 5.57 4.02
C LEU A 102 -5.11 4.77 3.76
N ARG A 103 -6.20 5.08 4.47
CA ARG A 103 -7.48 4.42 4.21
C ARG A 103 -7.93 4.65 2.78
N ASP A 104 -7.82 5.88 2.30
CA ASP A 104 -8.21 6.19 0.93
C ASP A 104 -7.33 5.46 -0.08
N LEU A 105 -6.05 5.37 0.21
CA LEU A 105 -5.10 4.67 -0.65
C LEU A 105 -5.44 3.17 -0.72
N LEU A 106 -5.76 2.57 0.43
CA LEU A 106 -6.15 1.15 0.47
C LEU A 106 -7.43 0.93 -0.31
N ARG A 107 -8.38 1.86 -0.24
CA ARG A 107 -9.61 1.77 -1.04
C ARG A 107 -9.30 1.82 -2.53
N MET A 108 -8.40 2.72 -2.93
CA MET A 108 -7.99 2.80 -4.34
C MET A 108 -7.35 1.50 -4.80
N ALA A 109 -6.49 0.92 -3.97
CA ALA A 109 -5.80 -0.31 -4.32
C ALA A 109 -6.76 -1.49 -4.41
N HIS A 110 -7.67 -1.57 -3.45
CA HIS A 110 -8.71 -2.60 -3.45
C HIS A 110 -9.53 -2.50 -4.74
N HIS A 111 -9.95 -1.30 -5.08
CA HIS A 111 -10.73 -1.07 -6.29
C HIS A 111 -9.95 -1.48 -7.54
N PHE A 112 -8.70 -1.05 -7.62
CA PHE A 112 -7.85 -1.37 -8.78
C PHE A 112 -7.74 -2.88 -8.99
N VAL A 113 -7.44 -3.62 -7.90
CA VAL A 113 -7.23 -5.06 -8.01
C VAL A 113 -8.55 -5.80 -8.26
N SER A 114 -9.63 -5.38 -7.60
CA SER A 114 -10.89 -6.10 -7.70
C SER A 114 -11.64 -5.82 -8.99
N THR A 115 -11.39 -4.67 -9.64
CA THR A 115 -12.07 -4.33 -10.88
C THR A 115 -11.18 -4.48 -12.11
N LYS A 116 -9.92 -4.85 -11.91
CA LYS A 116 -9.03 -5.05 -13.03
C LYS A 116 -9.59 -6.11 -13.95
N PRO A 117 -9.67 -5.87 -15.26
CA PRO A 117 -10.20 -6.87 -16.18
C PRO A 117 -9.39 -8.15 -16.12
N ARG A 118 -10.13 -9.33 -16.26
CA ARG A 118 -9.49 -10.54 -16.43
C ARG A 118 -8.89 -10.51 -17.71
N ARG A 119 -7.82 -10.97 -17.84
CA ARG A 119 -7.22 -10.98 -19.04
C ARG A 119 -7.90 -11.72 -19.90
N ARG A 120 -8.37 -11.49 -20.68
CA ARG A 120 -9.03 -12.10 -21.49
C ARG A 120 -8.53 -12.53 -22.34
N ALA A 121 -8.72 -13.16 -22.20
CA ALA A 121 -8.27 -13.64 -23.00
C ALA A 121 -8.52 -13.29 -24.24
N ARG A 122 -8.49 -13.09 -24.69
CA ARG A 122 -8.67 -12.64 -25.68
C ARG A 122 -8.33 -12.68 -26.30
#